data_34b7ee9665700cd755be2b8c64c097fc
#
_entry.id   34b7ee9665700cd755be2b8c64c097fc
#
_cell.length_a   1.000
_cell.length_b   1.000
_cell.length_c   1.000
_cell.angle_alpha   90.00
_cell.angle_beta   90.00
_cell.angle_gamma   90.00
#
_symmetry.space_group_name_H-M   'P 1'
#
loop_
_entity.id
_entity.type
_entity.pdbx_description
1 polymer ?
#
loop_
_entity_poly.entity_id
_entity_poly.type
_entity_poly.pdbx_seq_one_letter_code
_entity_poly.pdbx_strand_id
1 'polypeptide(L)'
;MDTHFSAPALRDTLAAAARAADAATLQRVDAQLDVWETQSAYWEALLAVALDALGNTRGEVPFDTYVNARRLAMIRFKNGISKYWRARIVNRVAVTISREAKARIRTRLLDVLHEPDRAVAVQAAVAIARIARLDYPGEWPELVPTLQDALVQAAAAVHAAAESRTLAHSAAPTLTLLHAADVLRQCLKEFES
;
A
#
# COMPACT_ATOMS: atom_id res chain seq x y z
N MET A 1 17.57 -17.95 9.92
CA MET A 1 16.64 -16.81 9.72
C MET A 1 17.28 -15.60 10.37
N ASP A 2 17.41 -14.54 9.60
CA ASP A 2 17.96 -13.30 10.12
C ASP A 2 16.89 -12.57 10.93
N THR A 3 17.14 -12.35 12.22
CA THR A 3 16.23 -11.61 13.11
C THR A 3 16.36 -10.10 12.94
N HIS A 4 17.45 -9.64 12.29
CA HIS A 4 17.69 -8.23 12.09
C HIS A 4 16.98 -7.73 10.83
N PHE A 5 15.96 -6.90 11.02
CA PHE A 5 15.22 -6.26 9.94
C PHE A 5 16.00 -5.09 9.34
N SER A 6 16.03 -5.03 8.01
CA SER A 6 16.45 -3.83 7.28
C SER A 6 15.65 -3.64 5.99
N ALA A 7 15.48 -2.40 5.54
CA ALA A 7 14.73 -2.13 4.31
C ALA A 7 15.38 -2.73 3.05
N PRO A 8 16.72 -2.74 2.88
CA PRO A 8 17.35 -3.47 1.78
C PRO A 8 17.05 -4.97 1.83
N ALA A 9 17.21 -5.62 2.99
CA ALA A 9 16.93 -7.05 3.14
C ALA A 9 15.46 -7.39 2.81
N LEU A 10 14.52 -6.51 3.15
CA LEU A 10 13.12 -6.67 2.77
C LEU A 10 12.93 -6.64 1.24
N ARG A 11 13.55 -5.69 0.54
CA ARG A 11 13.49 -5.61 -0.93
C ARG A 11 14.04 -6.87 -1.58
N ASP A 12 15.21 -7.34 -1.13
CA ASP A 12 15.84 -8.55 -1.66
C ASP A 12 14.96 -9.78 -1.41
N THR A 13 14.37 -9.89 -0.23
CA THR A 13 13.46 -10.99 0.14
C THR A 13 12.19 -11.00 -0.72
N LEU A 14 11.57 -9.84 -0.93
CA LEU A 14 10.40 -9.71 -1.81
C LEU A 14 10.74 -9.98 -3.28
N ALA A 15 11.91 -9.53 -3.74
CA ALA A 15 12.39 -9.84 -5.08
C ALA A 15 12.71 -11.34 -5.26
N ALA A 16 13.21 -12.00 -4.22
CA ALA A 16 13.41 -13.46 -4.22
C ALA A 16 12.07 -14.19 -4.30
N ALA A 17 11.06 -13.78 -3.54
CA ALA A 17 9.70 -14.32 -3.65
C ALA A 17 9.10 -14.13 -5.05
N ALA A 18 9.28 -12.96 -5.65
CA ALA A 18 8.76 -12.65 -6.98
C ALA A 18 9.39 -13.50 -8.10
N ARG A 19 10.61 -14.02 -7.86
CA ARG A 19 11.33 -14.92 -8.79
C ARG A 19 11.18 -16.40 -8.45
N ALA A 20 10.62 -16.74 -7.29
CA ALA A 20 10.58 -18.11 -6.81
C ALA A 20 9.76 -19.01 -7.73
N ALA A 21 10.38 -20.08 -8.21
CA ALA A 21 9.73 -21.10 -9.03
C ALA A 21 9.35 -22.36 -8.20
N ASP A 22 9.77 -22.45 -6.95
CA ASP A 22 9.56 -23.61 -6.09
C ASP A 22 8.94 -23.23 -4.72
N ALA A 23 8.17 -24.17 -4.17
CA ALA A 23 7.48 -24.00 -2.90
C ALA A 23 8.42 -23.82 -1.70
N ALA A 24 9.61 -24.45 -1.74
CA ALA A 24 10.55 -24.38 -0.62
C ALA A 24 11.16 -22.97 -0.49
N THR A 25 11.43 -22.31 -1.61
CA THR A 25 11.88 -20.92 -1.62
C THR A 25 10.77 -20.00 -1.09
N LEU A 26 9.51 -20.17 -1.53
CA LEU A 26 8.38 -19.39 -1.03
C LEU A 26 8.20 -19.57 0.48
N GLN A 27 8.24 -20.80 0.99
CA GLN A 27 8.13 -21.07 2.42
C GLN A 27 9.24 -20.39 3.24
N ARG A 28 10.49 -20.40 2.74
CA ARG A 28 11.60 -19.70 3.42
C ARG A 28 11.39 -18.19 3.45
N VAL A 29 10.92 -17.61 2.35
CA VAL A 29 10.63 -16.19 2.28
C VAL A 29 9.47 -15.83 3.23
N ASP A 30 8.38 -16.59 3.21
CA ASP A 30 7.25 -16.36 4.09
C ASP A 30 7.65 -16.43 5.56
N ALA A 31 8.41 -17.46 5.95
CA ALA A 31 8.91 -17.59 7.30
C ALA A 31 9.83 -16.43 7.72
N GLN A 32 10.64 -15.89 6.80
CA GLN A 32 11.49 -14.73 7.07
C GLN A 32 10.66 -13.44 7.26
N LEU A 33 9.67 -13.24 6.40
CA LEU A 33 8.78 -12.08 6.49
C LEU A 33 7.92 -12.13 7.76
N ASP A 34 7.48 -13.32 8.20
CA ASP A 34 6.72 -13.52 9.45
C ASP A 34 7.55 -13.16 10.69
N VAL A 35 8.87 -13.42 10.68
CA VAL A 35 9.76 -12.96 11.75
C VAL A 35 9.81 -11.45 11.83
N TRP A 36 9.87 -10.77 10.69
CA TRP A 36 9.97 -9.30 10.64
C TRP A 36 8.64 -8.59 10.88
N GLU A 37 7.49 -9.23 10.63
CA GLU A 37 6.17 -8.57 10.78
C GLU A 37 5.85 -8.14 12.22
N THR A 38 6.58 -8.65 13.22
CA THR A 38 6.47 -8.22 14.61
C THR A 38 7.19 -6.90 14.92
N GLN A 39 7.99 -6.40 13.99
CA GLN A 39 8.77 -5.17 14.16
C GLN A 39 8.04 -3.96 13.56
N SER A 40 7.92 -2.88 14.34
CA SER A 40 7.15 -1.69 13.92
C SER A 40 7.65 -1.07 12.61
N ALA A 41 8.98 -1.03 12.41
CA ALA A 41 9.60 -0.47 11.21
C ALA A 41 9.31 -1.26 9.92
N TYR A 42 8.96 -2.55 10.05
CA TYR A 42 8.63 -3.41 8.92
C TYR A 42 7.46 -2.86 8.08
N TRP A 43 6.43 -2.35 8.74
CA TRP A 43 5.20 -1.91 8.07
C TRP A 43 5.40 -0.68 7.19
N GLU A 44 6.18 0.30 7.69
CA GLU A 44 6.53 1.47 6.89
C GLU A 44 7.41 1.11 5.69
N ALA A 45 8.40 0.24 5.91
CA ALA A 45 9.27 -0.22 4.83
C ALA A 45 8.51 -1.06 3.79
N LEU A 46 7.58 -1.90 4.22
CA LEU A 46 6.74 -2.70 3.33
C LEU A 46 5.88 -1.81 2.43
N LEU A 47 5.25 -0.77 3.02
CA LEU A 47 4.48 0.22 2.28
C LEU A 47 5.37 1.04 1.34
N ALA A 48 6.59 1.39 1.77
CA ALA A 48 7.56 2.10 0.93
C ALA A 48 7.93 1.28 -0.32
N VAL A 49 8.15 -0.03 -0.17
CA VAL A 49 8.40 -0.92 -1.33
C VAL A 49 7.16 -1.00 -2.23
N ALA A 50 5.98 -1.13 -1.65
CA ALA A 50 4.73 -1.27 -2.41
C ALA A 50 4.43 -0.05 -3.29
N LEU A 51 4.64 1.16 -2.77
CA LEU A 51 4.34 2.43 -3.43
C LEU A 51 5.54 3.05 -4.18
N ASP A 52 6.67 2.34 -4.28
CA ASP A 52 7.85 2.81 -4.99
C ASP A 52 7.74 2.56 -6.50
N ALA A 53 6.88 3.32 -7.18
CA ALA A 53 6.62 3.13 -8.62
C ALA A 53 7.85 3.41 -9.52
N LEU A 54 8.82 4.17 -9.03
CA LEU A 54 10.01 4.60 -9.79
C LEU A 54 11.33 4.00 -9.26
N GLY A 55 11.29 3.14 -8.25
CA GLY A 55 12.48 2.65 -7.55
C GLY A 55 13.41 1.74 -8.38
N ASN A 56 12.95 1.24 -9.53
CA ASN A 56 13.78 0.45 -10.44
C ASN A 56 14.32 1.25 -11.63
N THR A 57 14.45 2.55 -11.49
CA THR A 57 14.92 3.43 -12.59
C THR A 57 16.32 3.09 -13.10
N ARG A 58 17.14 2.40 -12.26
CA ARG A 58 18.48 1.93 -12.61
C ARG A 58 18.53 0.54 -13.23
N GLY A 59 17.37 -0.15 -13.35
CA GLY A 59 17.31 -1.50 -13.90
C GLY A 59 18.02 -2.57 -13.05
N GLU A 60 18.11 -2.34 -11.73
CA GLU A 60 18.81 -3.23 -10.79
C GLU A 60 18.19 -4.64 -10.72
N VAL A 61 16.89 -4.73 -11.03
CA VAL A 61 16.19 -6.02 -11.15
C VAL A 61 15.31 -6.03 -12.42
N PRO A 62 14.97 -7.21 -12.98
CA PRO A 62 14.02 -7.31 -14.08
C PRO A 62 12.69 -6.63 -13.74
N PHE A 63 12.11 -5.93 -14.70
CA PHE A 63 10.89 -5.13 -14.49
C PHE A 63 9.75 -5.95 -13.88
N ASP A 64 9.50 -7.15 -14.42
CA ASP A 64 8.43 -8.03 -13.90
C ASP A 64 8.68 -8.45 -12.44
N THR A 65 9.94 -8.73 -12.09
CA THR A 65 10.31 -9.04 -10.70
C THR A 65 10.02 -7.85 -9.78
N TYR A 66 10.37 -6.65 -10.22
CA TYR A 66 10.12 -5.43 -9.47
C TYR A 66 8.62 -5.18 -9.26
N VAL A 67 7.82 -5.27 -10.33
CA VAL A 67 6.35 -5.09 -10.26
C VAL A 67 5.71 -6.14 -9.34
N ASN A 68 6.11 -7.40 -9.47
CA ASN A 68 5.55 -8.48 -8.64
C ASN A 68 5.97 -8.34 -7.16
N ALA A 69 7.19 -7.88 -6.86
CA ALA A 69 7.62 -7.59 -5.50
C ALA A 69 6.77 -6.47 -4.85
N ARG A 70 6.44 -5.41 -5.59
CA ARG A 70 5.54 -4.33 -5.14
C ARG A 70 4.12 -4.84 -4.84
N ARG A 71 3.57 -5.65 -5.75
CA ARG A 71 2.24 -6.28 -5.58
C ARG A 71 2.22 -7.18 -4.33
N LEU A 72 3.24 -8.01 -4.15
CA LEU A 72 3.38 -8.87 -2.98
C LEU A 72 3.49 -8.04 -1.69
N ALA A 73 4.29 -6.98 -1.69
CA ALA A 73 4.42 -6.07 -0.57
C ALA A 73 3.06 -5.47 -0.17
N MET A 74 2.27 -5.00 -1.13
CA MET A 74 0.95 -4.42 -0.85
C MET A 74 -0.06 -5.46 -0.35
N ILE A 75 -0.05 -6.67 -0.88
CA ILE A 75 -0.90 -7.76 -0.40
C ILE A 75 -0.57 -8.11 1.05
N ARG A 76 0.73 -8.24 1.39
CA ARG A 76 1.16 -8.49 2.77
C ARG A 76 0.80 -7.34 3.70
N PHE A 77 1.02 -6.10 3.27
CA PHE A 77 0.63 -4.91 4.01
C PHE A 77 -0.87 -4.94 4.35
N LYS A 78 -1.73 -5.08 3.34
CA LYS A 78 -3.17 -5.15 3.51
C LYS A 78 -3.61 -6.27 4.47
N ASN A 79 -2.99 -7.45 4.38
CA ASN A 79 -3.33 -8.57 5.25
C ASN A 79 -2.88 -8.33 6.70
N GLY A 80 -1.73 -7.67 6.88
CA GLY A 80 -1.19 -7.36 8.20
C GLY A 80 -1.98 -6.30 8.98
N ILE A 81 -2.66 -5.38 8.30
CA ILE A 81 -3.50 -4.37 8.97
C ILE A 81 -4.52 -5.02 9.91
N SER A 82 -5.15 -6.11 9.50
CA SER A 82 -6.12 -6.82 10.33
C SER A 82 -5.48 -7.43 11.59
N LYS A 83 -4.19 -7.72 11.55
CA LYS A 83 -3.46 -8.36 12.65
C LYS A 83 -2.83 -7.35 13.61
N TYR A 84 -2.22 -6.29 13.11
CA TYR A 84 -1.25 -5.46 13.83
C TYR A 84 -1.63 -3.99 13.97
N TRP A 85 -2.67 -3.53 13.30
CA TRP A 85 -3.12 -2.14 13.45
C TRP A 85 -3.60 -1.84 14.87
N ARG A 86 -4.29 -2.80 15.50
CA ARG A 86 -4.55 -2.76 16.95
C ARG A 86 -3.49 -3.57 17.68
N ALA A 87 -3.22 -3.21 18.93
CA ALA A 87 -2.28 -3.96 19.78
C ALA A 87 -2.70 -5.44 19.87
N ARG A 88 -1.74 -6.33 19.68
CA ARG A 88 -1.92 -7.79 19.78
C ARG A 88 -0.82 -8.38 20.64
N ILE A 89 -1.15 -9.41 21.38
CA ILE A 89 -0.16 -10.17 22.14
C ILE A 89 0.33 -11.33 21.27
N VAL A 90 1.63 -11.36 20.99
CA VAL A 90 2.33 -12.43 20.27
C VAL A 90 3.44 -12.92 21.19
N ASN A 91 3.44 -14.22 21.55
CA ASN A 91 4.44 -14.80 22.45
C ASN A 91 4.63 -14.02 23.78
N ARG A 92 3.52 -13.57 24.38
CA ARG A 92 3.47 -12.75 25.62
C ARG A 92 4.04 -11.32 25.46
N VAL A 93 4.35 -10.88 24.25
CA VAL A 93 4.82 -9.51 23.96
C VAL A 93 3.72 -8.77 23.22
N ALA A 94 3.43 -7.54 23.66
CA ALA A 94 2.52 -6.66 22.94
C ALA A 94 3.20 -6.18 21.65
N VAL A 95 2.64 -6.57 20.50
CA VAL A 95 3.08 -6.12 19.17
C VAL A 95 2.04 -5.15 18.64
N THR A 96 2.47 -3.97 18.30
CA THR A 96 1.64 -2.94 17.66
C THR A 96 2.51 -2.02 16.81
N ILE A 97 1.89 -1.43 15.80
CA ILE A 97 2.50 -0.33 15.04
C ILE A 97 2.41 0.92 15.92
N SER A 98 3.50 1.66 16.09
CA SER A 98 3.50 2.87 16.92
C SER A 98 2.54 3.94 16.37
N ARG A 99 2.11 4.87 17.21
CA ARG A 99 1.18 5.94 16.81
C ARG A 99 1.77 6.81 15.69
N GLU A 100 3.06 7.12 15.81
CA GLU A 100 3.80 7.92 14.84
C GLU A 100 3.94 7.18 13.51
N ALA A 101 4.24 5.87 13.54
CA ALA A 101 4.30 5.04 12.34
C ALA A 101 2.92 4.95 11.66
N LYS A 102 1.83 4.78 12.42
CA LYS A 102 0.46 4.81 11.88
C LYS A 102 0.14 6.13 11.19
N ALA A 103 0.54 7.26 11.78
CA ALA A 103 0.32 8.57 11.16
C ALA A 103 1.07 8.68 9.81
N ARG A 104 2.34 8.28 9.76
CA ARG A 104 3.12 8.26 8.51
C ARG A 104 2.54 7.30 7.47
N ILE A 105 2.10 6.13 7.89
CA ILE A 105 1.45 5.14 7.01
C ILE A 105 0.16 5.73 6.41
N ARG A 106 -0.71 6.36 7.21
CA ARG A 106 -1.95 6.98 6.73
C ARG A 106 -1.68 8.03 5.66
N THR A 107 -0.72 8.93 5.92
CA THR A 107 -0.32 9.94 4.95
C THR A 107 0.18 9.31 3.65
N ARG A 108 1.10 8.34 3.74
CA ARG A 108 1.71 7.73 2.58
C ARG A 108 0.74 6.83 1.77
N LEU A 109 -0.26 6.25 2.40
CA LEU A 109 -1.27 5.46 1.70
C LEU A 109 -2.06 6.28 0.67
N LEU A 110 -2.18 7.58 0.86
CA LEU A 110 -2.88 8.46 -0.08
C LEU A 110 -2.10 8.66 -1.39
N ASP A 111 -0.80 8.33 -1.44
CA ASP A 111 -0.03 8.31 -2.68
C ASP A 111 -0.61 7.32 -3.71
N VAL A 112 -1.43 6.35 -3.25
CA VAL A 112 -2.13 5.40 -4.13
C VAL A 112 -3.03 6.08 -5.16
N LEU A 113 -3.47 7.30 -4.91
CA LEU A 113 -4.29 8.06 -5.86
C LEU A 113 -3.55 8.29 -7.19
N HIS A 114 -2.22 8.22 -7.18
CA HIS A 114 -1.34 8.39 -8.34
C HIS A 114 -0.62 7.08 -8.74
N GLU A 115 -1.02 5.94 -8.18
CA GLU A 115 -0.38 4.65 -8.40
C GLU A 115 -0.68 4.11 -9.81
N PRO A 116 0.34 3.89 -10.65
CA PRO A 116 0.14 3.40 -12.02
C PRO A 116 -0.26 1.92 -12.09
N ASP A 117 0.14 1.10 -11.12
CA ASP A 117 -0.20 -0.33 -11.07
C ASP A 117 -1.57 -0.53 -10.40
N ARG A 118 -2.58 -0.86 -11.24
CA ARG A 118 -3.94 -1.09 -10.75
C ARG A 118 -4.03 -2.19 -9.69
N ALA A 119 -3.20 -3.23 -9.76
CA ALA A 119 -3.23 -4.31 -8.78
C ALA A 119 -2.75 -3.82 -7.41
N VAL A 120 -1.73 -2.96 -7.35
CA VAL A 120 -1.28 -2.28 -6.14
C VAL A 120 -2.38 -1.35 -5.63
N ALA A 121 -2.96 -0.51 -6.51
CA ALA A 121 -3.99 0.46 -6.15
C ALA A 121 -5.22 -0.20 -5.50
N VAL A 122 -5.73 -1.28 -6.07
CA VAL A 122 -6.90 -2.01 -5.54
C VAL A 122 -6.61 -2.59 -4.15
N GLN A 123 -5.44 -3.18 -3.93
CA GLN A 123 -5.08 -3.71 -2.61
C GLN A 123 -4.87 -2.59 -1.58
N ALA A 124 -4.30 -1.47 -1.99
CA ALA A 124 -4.14 -0.30 -1.14
C ALA A 124 -5.50 0.32 -0.76
N ALA A 125 -6.46 0.39 -1.68
CA ALA A 125 -7.82 0.84 -1.39
C ALA A 125 -8.49 -0.01 -0.29
N VAL A 126 -8.31 -1.33 -0.32
CA VAL A 126 -8.79 -2.21 0.75
C VAL A 126 -8.05 -1.96 2.07
N ALA A 127 -6.74 -1.73 2.04
CA ALA A 127 -5.98 -1.40 3.25
C ALA A 127 -6.44 -0.07 3.86
N ILE A 128 -6.65 0.96 3.03
CA ILE A 128 -7.20 2.27 3.46
C ILE A 128 -8.55 2.08 4.14
N ALA A 129 -9.47 1.34 3.52
CA ALA A 129 -10.80 1.12 4.07
C ALA A 129 -10.76 0.41 5.44
N ARG A 130 -9.93 -0.61 5.59
CA ARG A 130 -9.73 -1.30 6.88
C ARG A 130 -9.15 -0.40 7.97
N ILE A 131 -8.20 0.47 7.62
CA ILE A 131 -7.66 1.47 8.55
C ILE A 131 -8.74 2.50 8.88
N ALA A 132 -9.47 3.01 7.88
CA ALA A 132 -10.54 3.98 8.07
C ALA A 132 -11.60 3.48 9.04
N ARG A 133 -12.02 2.22 8.94
CA ARG A 133 -12.95 1.60 9.89
C ARG A 133 -12.49 1.68 11.35
N LEU A 134 -11.18 1.70 11.58
CA LEU A 134 -10.59 1.71 12.92
C LEU A 134 -10.27 3.13 13.41
N ASP A 135 -9.91 4.03 12.50
CA ASP A 135 -9.29 5.31 12.80
C ASP A 135 -10.16 6.53 12.41
N TYR A 136 -11.10 6.38 11.46
CA TYR A 136 -11.96 7.49 11.05
C TYR A 136 -13.18 7.64 11.99
N PRO A 137 -13.59 8.84 12.35
CA PRO A 137 -12.95 10.12 12.06
C PRO A 137 -11.84 10.51 13.05
N GLY A 138 -11.69 9.81 14.17
CA GLY A 138 -10.90 10.22 15.33
C GLY A 138 -9.41 10.41 15.05
N GLU A 139 -8.74 9.38 14.54
CA GLU A 139 -7.29 9.40 14.30
C GLU A 139 -6.94 9.69 12.82
N TRP A 140 -7.95 9.74 11.93
CA TRP A 140 -7.76 10.03 10.50
C TRP A 140 -8.87 10.93 9.92
N PRO A 141 -9.11 12.12 10.48
CA PRO A 141 -10.18 13.02 10.02
C PRO A 141 -9.95 13.53 8.60
N GLU A 142 -8.69 13.58 8.13
CA GLU A 142 -8.33 14.12 6.82
C GLU A 142 -8.69 13.20 5.65
N LEU A 143 -8.99 11.91 5.89
CA LEU A 143 -9.22 10.92 4.84
C LEU A 143 -10.31 11.37 3.86
N VAL A 144 -11.52 11.65 4.36
CA VAL A 144 -12.66 11.97 3.50
C VAL A 144 -12.47 13.31 2.79
N PRO A 145 -12.06 14.40 3.46
CA PRO A 145 -11.72 15.65 2.77
C PRO A 145 -10.69 15.47 1.66
N THR A 146 -9.60 14.76 1.91
CA THR A 146 -8.55 14.51 0.90
C THR A 146 -9.09 13.75 -0.31
N LEU A 147 -9.93 12.73 -0.11
CA LEU A 147 -10.55 11.99 -1.20
C LEU A 147 -11.54 12.85 -2.00
N GLN A 148 -12.31 13.70 -1.33
CA GLN A 148 -13.23 14.66 -1.99
C GLN A 148 -12.46 15.65 -2.85
N ASP A 149 -11.40 16.25 -2.32
CA ASP A 149 -10.56 17.19 -3.06
C ASP A 149 -9.91 16.52 -4.28
N ALA A 150 -9.40 15.30 -4.12
CA ALA A 150 -8.83 14.53 -5.22
C ALA A 150 -9.86 14.25 -6.32
N LEU A 151 -11.10 13.89 -5.95
CA LEU A 151 -12.19 13.67 -6.91
C LEU A 151 -12.55 14.94 -7.68
N VAL A 152 -12.71 16.06 -6.97
CA VAL A 152 -13.07 17.36 -7.58
C VAL A 152 -11.98 17.82 -8.55
N GLN A 153 -10.71 17.78 -8.11
CA GLN A 153 -9.58 18.20 -8.93
C GLN A 153 -9.41 17.30 -10.15
N ALA A 154 -9.51 15.97 -9.97
CA ALA A 154 -9.40 15.03 -11.07
C ALA A 154 -10.56 15.17 -12.08
N ALA A 155 -11.80 15.37 -11.61
CA ALA A 155 -12.95 15.60 -12.47
C ALA A 155 -12.80 16.89 -13.29
N ALA A 156 -12.36 17.98 -12.66
CA ALA A 156 -12.10 19.25 -13.34
C ALA A 156 -10.99 19.11 -14.42
N ALA A 157 -9.91 18.38 -14.11
CA ALA A 157 -8.83 18.15 -15.03
C ALA A 157 -9.25 17.27 -16.23
N VAL A 158 -10.08 16.24 -16.00
CA VAL A 158 -10.65 15.41 -17.08
C VAL A 158 -11.55 16.25 -17.99
N HIS A 159 -12.39 17.12 -17.42
CA HIS A 159 -13.27 18.01 -18.18
C HIS A 159 -12.48 18.98 -19.04
N ALA A 160 -11.48 19.66 -18.45
CA ALA A 160 -10.61 20.58 -19.20
C ALA A 160 -9.83 19.88 -20.35
N ALA A 161 -9.36 18.65 -20.12
CA ALA A 161 -8.69 17.85 -21.16
C ALA A 161 -9.65 17.48 -22.31
N ALA A 162 -10.91 17.18 -21.99
CA ALA A 162 -11.93 16.88 -22.99
C ALA A 162 -12.26 18.11 -23.85
N GLU A 163 -12.37 19.28 -23.25
CA GLU A 163 -12.61 20.56 -23.96
C GLU A 163 -11.44 20.93 -24.89
N SER A 164 -10.20 20.71 -24.43
CA SER A 164 -9.00 21.02 -25.22
C SER A 164 -8.66 19.97 -26.29
N ARG A 165 -9.41 18.87 -26.39
CA ARG A 165 -9.16 17.70 -27.26
C ARG A 165 -7.76 17.09 -27.12
N THR A 166 -7.10 17.26 -25.97
CA THR A 166 -5.75 16.78 -25.70
C THR A 166 -5.80 15.46 -24.93
N LEU A 167 -5.97 14.34 -25.62
CA LEU A 167 -6.07 13.00 -25.04
C LEU A 167 -4.88 12.61 -24.15
N ALA A 168 -3.69 13.11 -24.46
CA ALA A 168 -2.47 12.79 -23.70
C ALA A 168 -2.47 13.31 -22.25
N HIS A 169 -3.26 14.35 -21.93
CA HIS A 169 -3.32 14.95 -20.59
C HIS A 169 -4.44 14.38 -19.70
N SER A 170 -5.25 13.46 -20.20
CA SER A 170 -6.40 12.91 -19.44
C SER A 170 -6.07 11.65 -18.63
N ALA A 171 -4.97 10.96 -18.92
CA ALA A 171 -4.69 9.64 -18.34
C ALA A 171 -4.45 9.70 -16.81
N ALA A 172 -3.61 10.61 -16.32
CA ALA A 172 -3.30 10.73 -14.91
C ALA A 172 -4.53 11.20 -14.07
N PRO A 173 -5.28 12.24 -14.47
CA PRO A 173 -6.50 12.62 -13.76
C PRO A 173 -7.55 11.52 -13.76
N THR A 174 -7.72 10.79 -14.86
CA THR A 174 -8.66 9.65 -14.94
C THR A 174 -8.27 8.54 -13.96
N LEU A 175 -6.99 8.25 -13.84
CA LEU A 175 -6.47 7.28 -12.89
C LEU A 175 -6.75 7.70 -11.43
N THR A 176 -6.46 8.95 -11.10
CA THR A 176 -6.75 9.51 -9.77
C THR A 176 -8.23 9.43 -9.43
N LEU A 177 -9.11 9.77 -10.37
CA LEU A 177 -10.56 9.68 -10.20
C LEU A 177 -11.00 8.24 -9.91
N LEU A 178 -10.50 7.29 -10.69
CA LEU A 178 -10.78 5.86 -10.52
C LEU A 178 -10.34 5.37 -9.15
N HIS A 179 -9.12 5.70 -8.72
CA HIS A 179 -8.58 5.25 -7.45
C HIS A 179 -9.31 5.87 -6.25
N ALA A 180 -9.63 7.16 -6.29
CA ALA A 180 -10.42 7.81 -5.24
C ALA A 180 -11.81 7.17 -5.10
N ALA A 181 -12.48 6.88 -6.24
CA ALA A 181 -13.75 6.18 -6.25
C ALA A 181 -13.64 4.74 -5.70
N ASP A 182 -12.59 4.01 -6.06
CA ASP A 182 -12.33 2.66 -5.52
C ASP A 182 -12.10 2.69 -4.00
N VAL A 183 -11.36 3.67 -3.47
CA VAL A 183 -11.16 3.85 -2.02
C VAL A 183 -12.49 4.11 -1.33
N LEU A 184 -13.28 5.06 -1.80
CA LEU A 184 -14.59 5.38 -1.22
C LEU A 184 -15.54 4.18 -1.24
N ARG A 185 -15.59 3.45 -2.35
CA ARG A 185 -16.39 2.23 -2.48
C ARG A 185 -15.98 1.17 -1.47
N GLN A 186 -14.68 0.99 -1.23
CA GLN A 186 -14.19 0.05 -0.21
C GLN A 186 -14.50 0.53 1.21
N CYS A 187 -14.37 1.83 1.49
CA CYS A 187 -14.74 2.39 2.79
C CYS A 187 -16.23 2.15 3.10
N LEU A 188 -17.12 2.38 2.14
CA LEU A 188 -18.55 2.12 2.32
C LEU A 188 -18.80 0.66 2.68
N LYS A 189 -18.18 -0.30 1.98
CA LYS A 189 -18.31 -1.74 2.28
C LYS A 189 -17.82 -2.11 3.69
N GLU A 190 -16.73 -1.52 4.14
CA GLU A 190 -16.18 -1.81 5.47
C GLU A 190 -17.01 -1.16 6.60
N PHE A 191 -17.71 -0.05 6.32
CA PHE A 191 -18.58 0.60 7.31
C PHE A 191 -19.95 -0.11 7.45
N GLU A 192 -20.39 -0.84 6.42
CA GLU A 192 -21.63 -1.61 6.44
C GLU A 192 -21.45 -3.01 7.08
N SER A 193 -20.22 -3.50 7.27
CA SER A 193 -19.88 -4.82 7.80
C SER A 193 -19.60 -4.82 9.31
#